data_4c77c30f4019f91bca135ac5053c1ec5
#
_entry.id   4c77c30f4019f91bca135ac5053c1ec5
#
_cell.length_a   1.000
_cell.length_b   1.000
_cell.length_c   1.000
_cell.angle_alpha   90.00
_cell.angle_beta   90.00
_cell.angle_gamma   90.00
#
_symmetry.space_group_name_H-M   'P 1'
#
loop_
_entity.id
_entity.type
_entity.pdbx_description
1 polymer ?
#
loop_
_entity_poly.entity_id
_entity_poly.type
_entity_poly.pdbx_seq_one_letter_code
_entity_poly.pdbx_strand_id
1 'polypeptide(L)'
;MGRTDMDRIRTDQIGYKTNEAKKAVFPNVEHCAFLVMNISTNDIVYEGTTGDKIFHEPSGEEVSIADFSEITAPGSYCIFSDAMEPSYPFLIGDAVYFPVLIELFQMFCMQRCGMRLKKEYAGVYAHACCHAGNAVIYGTSETKEVNGGWHDAGDYGRYVVAGAVAVADLLLAWQENQPLFEHPYRIPNDSGLPDFLEEVKYELDWMLKMQDEKTGGVYHKVTGKQFPGFVMPEKETEQLVIAPVSATATADFAAVLAMAYEVYKRYDSTYAAGCLQAAKKAYEALYTMPSLDGFHNPEDIVTGEYGDACDVDERYWASAALYHATGDEHYHEEFKKLAAEKIRHGFGWEDVGSFGNHAYLTCEYPVDDDLWHRIKKEVAGRGEQILAVSDADAYATALAGQEYGWGSNMEIANRGLALCEAFHYKKKKEFIQAAREQVHYLFGKNPMDICYVTGAGSASPEHPHHRPSAAKNKAMPGMLVGGPDAGLHDEVAAQRLKGTAPAKCYLDVLESYSTNEVTIYWNAPLIYLLACLPREA
;
A
#
# COMPACT_ATOMS: atom_id res chain seq x y z
N MET A 1 16.58 14.61 38.91
CA MET A 1 15.16 14.91 38.72
C MET A 1 14.87 14.52 37.30
N GLY A 2 14.20 13.38 37.10
CA GLY A 2 13.81 12.92 35.77
C GLY A 2 12.86 13.92 35.14
N ARG A 3 13.07 14.24 33.86
CA ARG A 3 12.03 14.81 33.01
C ARG A 3 10.86 13.83 33.11
N THR A 4 9.74 14.25 33.65
CA THR A 4 8.47 13.57 33.41
C THR A 4 8.28 13.63 31.90
N ASP A 5 8.20 12.48 31.23
CA ASP A 5 7.85 12.40 29.81
C ASP A 5 6.46 13.06 29.67
N MET A 6 6.44 14.31 29.25
CA MET A 6 5.20 14.99 28.89
C MET A 6 4.78 14.46 27.53
N ASP A 7 3.49 14.20 27.36
CA ASP A 7 2.93 13.87 26.06
C ASP A 7 3.22 14.99 25.04
N ARG A 8 3.41 14.62 23.78
CA ARG A 8 3.61 15.55 22.69
C ARG A 8 2.30 15.81 21.94
N ILE A 9 2.17 17.02 21.41
CA ILE A 9 1.09 17.40 20.48
C ILE A 9 1.29 16.65 19.16
N ARG A 10 0.30 15.87 18.73
CA ARG A 10 0.37 14.97 17.57
C ARG A 10 -0.20 15.63 16.33
N THR A 11 0.58 15.67 15.27
CA THR A 11 0.24 16.27 13.98
C THR A 11 0.71 15.37 12.83
N ASP A 12 0.22 15.62 11.63
CA ASP A 12 0.89 15.14 10.42
C ASP A 12 2.28 15.80 10.36
N GLN A 13 3.33 15.01 10.42
CA GLN A 13 4.72 15.48 10.47
C GLN A 13 5.27 15.86 9.08
N ILE A 14 4.59 15.47 8.00
CA ILE A 14 4.87 15.94 6.64
C ILE A 14 4.19 17.28 6.44
N GLY A 15 2.89 17.36 6.74
CA GLY A 15 2.14 18.62 6.76
C GLY A 15 0.75 18.55 6.16
N TYR A 16 0.25 19.69 5.74
CA TYR A 16 -1.13 19.89 5.31
C TYR A 16 -1.17 20.71 4.01
N LYS A 17 -2.15 20.45 3.15
CA LYS A 17 -2.43 21.34 2.01
C LYS A 17 -3.03 22.66 2.51
N THR A 18 -2.89 23.71 1.70
CA THR A 18 -3.28 25.09 2.10
C THR A 18 -4.75 25.21 2.51
N ASN A 19 -5.66 24.60 1.75
CA ASN A 19 -7.11 24.76 1.91
C ASN A 19 -7.82 23.55 2.53
N GLU A 20 -7.10 22.59 3.15
CA GLU A 20 -7.73 21.48 3.85
C GLU A 20 -7.95 21.74 5.34
N ALA A 21 -8.77 20.92 5.97
CA ALA A 21 -8.90 20.92 7.43
C ALA A 21 -7.56 20.49 8.08
N LYS A 22 -7.15 21.23 9.11
CA LYS A 22 -5.89 21.02 9.83
C LYS A 22 -6.18 20.83 11.30
N LYS A 23 -5.93 19.62 11.78
CA LYS A 23 -6.21 19.24 13.17
C LYS A 23 -4.98 18.65 13.82
N ALA A 24 -4.83 18.92 15.12
CA ALA A 24 -3.85 18.29 16.00
C ALA A 24 -4.56 17.56 17.13
N VAL A 25 -3.94 16.51 17.66
CA VAL A 25 -4.46 15.74 18.77
C VAL A 25 -3.62 16.01 20.02
N PHE A 26 -4.29 16.32 21.11
CA PHE A 26 -3.73 16.65 22.42
C PHE A 26 -4.12 15.55 23.43
N PRO A 27 -3.20 14.62 23.75
CA PRO A 27 -3.47 13.59 24.75
C PRO A 27 -3.67 14.15 26.14
N ASN A 28 -4.63 13.58 26.88
CA ASN A 28 -4.86 13.74 28.31
C ASN A 28 -5.18 15.17 28.82
N VAL A 29 -5.39 16.14 27.92
CA VAL A 29 -5.78 17.53 28.25
C VAL A 29 -7.09 17.92 27.58
N GLU A 30 -7.79 18.94 28.12
CA GLU A 30 -8.99 19.54 27.54
C GLU A 30 -8.96 21.05 27.75
N HIS A 31 -9.65 21.78 26.89
CA HIS A 31 -9.69 23.25 26.92
C HIS A 31 -8.30 23.88 27.08
N CYS A 32 -7.31 23.23 26.49
CA CYS A 32 -5.91 23.61 26.58
C CYS A 32 -5.61 24.72 25.55
N ALA A 33 -5.06 25.82 26.03
CA ALA A 33 -4.59 26.89 25.14
C ALA A 33 -3.38 26.42 24.32
N PHE A 34 -3.37 26.76 23.03
CA PHE A 34 -2.26 26.50 22.13
C PHE A 34 -2.02 27.66 21.19
N LEU A 35 -0.82 27.74 20.67
CA LEU A 35 -0.44 28.69 19.63
C LEU A 35 0.26 27.96 18.48
N VAL A 36 0.06 28.45 17.25
CA VAL A 36 0.79 27.99 16.08
C VAL A 36 1.79 29.06 15.67
N MET A 37 3.03 28.68 15.56
CA MET A 37 4.13 29.56 15.21
C MET A 37 4.70 29.18 13.84
N ASN A 38 4.93 30.19 13.00
CA ASN A 38 5.76 30.02 11.82
C ASN A 38 7.23 29.98 12.28
N ILE A 39 7.89 28.83 12.16
CA ILE A 39 9.25 28.65 12.68
C ILE A 39 10.33 29.33 11.85
N SER A 40 10.02 29.80 10.63
CA SER A 40 10.97 30.53 9.81
C SER A 40 11.02 32.02 10.17
N THR A 41 9.90 32.61 10.65
CA THR A 41 9.78 34.04 11.02
C THR A 41 9.72 34.24 12.53
N ASN A 42 9.44 33.18 13.31
CA ASN A 42 9.12 33.18 14.74
C ASN A 42 7.83 33.97 15.08
N ASP A 43 6.93 34.18 14.11
CA ASP A 43 5.67 34.82 14.35
C ASP A 43 4.61 33.85 14.85
N ILE A 44 3.84 34.23 15.88
CA ILE A 44 2.61 33.55 16.26
C ILE A 44 1.56 33.91 15.22
N VAL A 45 1.04 32.93 14.49
CA VAL A 45 0.08 33.11 13.39
C VAL A 45 -1.33 32.72 13.76
N TYR A 46 -1.49 31.95 14.85
CA TYR A 46 -2.79 31.48 15.33
C TYR A 46 -2.73 31.20 16.84
N GLU A 47 -3.79 31.50 17.54
CA GLU A 47 -4.01 31.15 18.93
C GLU A 47 -5.38 30.46 19.05
N GLY A 48 -5.47 29.36 19.78
CA GLY A 48 -6.69 28.60 19.93
C GLY A 48 -6.78 27.85 21.25
N THR A 49 -7.86 27.13 21.42
CA THR A 49 -8.11 26.27 22.58
C THR A 49 -8.65 24.95 22.08
N THR A 50 -8.17 23.82 22.64
CA THR A 50 -8.69 22.49 22.30
C THR A 50 -10.14 22.31 22.78
N GLY A 51 -10.86 21.38 22.17
CA GLY A 51 -12.23 21.03 22.61
C GLY A 51 -12.26 20.17 23.87
N ASP A 52 -13.42 19.57 24.11
CA ASP A 52 -13.64 18.60 25.17
C ASP A 52 -12.82 17.34 24.96
N LYS A 53 -12.57 16.60 26.04
CA LYS A 53 -11.96 15.27 25.96
C LYS A 53 -12.89 14.25 25.31
N ILE A 54 -12.33 13.43 24.46
CA ILE A 54 -12.97 12.29 23.82
C ILE A 54 -12.15 11.05 24.18
N PHE A 55 -12.79 10.02 24.70
CA PHE A 55 -12.12 8.74 24.95
C PHE A 55 -11.93 8.00 23.62
N HIS A 56 -10.67 7.70 23.29
CA HIS A 56 -10.29 6.92 22.11
C HIS A 56 -10.02 5.47 22.53
N GLU A 57 -11.02 4.61 22.36
CA GLU A 57 -10.97 3.21 22.79
C GLU A 57 -9.78 2.45 22.19
N PRO A 58 -9.46 2.56 20.86
CA PRO A 58 -8.35 1.80 20.27
C PRO A 58 -6.96 2.15 20.85
N SER A 59 -6.76 3.33 21.45
CA SER A 59 -5.50 3.69 22.12
C SER A 59 -5.57 3.66 23.64
N GLY A 60 -6.78 3.57 24.22
CA GLY A 60 -7.01 3.65 25.65
C GLY A 60 -6.70 5.03 26.25
N GLU A 61 -6.74 6.09 25.45
CA GLU A 61 -6.43 7.47 25.86
C GLU A 61 -7.66 8.36 25.82
N GLU A 62 -7.67 9.39 26.67
CA GLU A 62 -8.51 10.57 26.46
C GLU A 62 -7.72 11.59 25.63
N VAL A 63 -8.34 12.15 24.60
CA VAL A 63 -7.70 13.15 23.74
C VAL A 63 -8.63 14.33 23.48
N SER A 64 -8.09 15.50 23.21
CA SER A 64 -8.86 16.64 22.68
C SER A 64 -8.27 17.12 21.36
N ILE A 65 -9.09 17.80 20.57
CA ILE A 65 -8.74 18.21 19.21
C ILE A 65 -8.54 19.71 19.17
N ALA A 66 -7.41 20.13 18.57
CA ALA A 66 -7.13 21.49 18.19
C ALA A 66 -7.39 21.66 16.69
N ASP A 67 -8.20 22.63 16.31
CA ASP A 67 -8.46 23.00 14.92
C ASP A 67 -7.70 24.30 14.59
N PHE A 68 -6.87 24.27 13.57
CA PHE A 68 -6.10 25.42 13.07
C PHE A 68 -6.25 25.58 11.55
N SER A 69 -7.38 25.11 11.01
CA SER A 69 -7.70 25.13 9.58
C SER A 69 -7.67 26.53 8.95
N GLU A 70 -7.81 27.58 9.75
CA GLU A 70 -7.75 28.99 9.30
C GLU A 70 -6.38 29.38 8.72
N ILE A 71 -5.31 28.63 9.07
CA ILE A 71 -3.98 28.91 8.55
C ILE A 71 -3.88 28.35 7.12
N THR A 72 -3.87 29.23 6.13
CA THR A 72 -3.75 28.86 4.71
C THR A 72 -2.42 29.31 4.10
N ALA A 73 -1.65 30.13 4.80
CA ALA A 73 -0.37 30.61 4.29
C ALA A 73 0.65 29.46 4.19
N PRO A 74 1.32 29.27 3.03
CA PRO A 74 2.42 28.30 2.94
C PRO A 74 3.56 28.66 3.89
N GLY A 75 4.17 27.63 4.50
CA GLY A 75 5.27 27.84 5.45
C GLY A 75 5.60 26.60 6.25
N SER A 76 6.52 26.75 7.20
CA SER A 76 6.89 25.71 8.17
C SER A 76 6.40 26.13 9.56
N TYR A 77 5.71 25.23 10.24
CA TYR A 77 4.97 25.54 11.46
C TYR A 77 5.25 24.51 12.56
N CYS A 78 4.99 24.93 13.80
CA CYS A 78 4.99 24.11 14.99
C CYS A 78 3.89 24.57 15.94
N ILE A 79 3.25 23.66 16.65
CA ILE A 79 2.24 23.96 17.67
C ILE A 79 2.87 23.89 19.05
N PHE A 80 2.60 24.87 19.88
CA PHE A 80 3.08 25.01 21.24
C PHE A 80 1.93 25.10 22.24
N SER A 81 2.16 24.56 23.43
CA SER A 81 1.29 24.72 24.60
C SER A 81 2.12 24.61 25.87
N ASP A 82 1.69 25.29 26.94
CA ASP A 82 2.34 25.19 28.24
C ASP A 82 2.15 23.81 28.92
N ALA A 83 1.16 23.05 28.46
CA ALA A 83 0.78 21.76 29.07
C ALA A 83 1.49 20.54 28.46
N MET A 84 2.15 20.69 27.32
CA MET A 84 2.65 19.58 26.52
C MET A 84 3.99 19.89 25.84
N GLU A 85 4.71 18.84 25.42
CA GLU A 85 5.83 19.03 24.48
C GLU A 85 5.28 19.57 23.15
N PRO A 86 5.98 20.51 22.47
CA PRO A 86 5.58 21.03 21.18
C PRO A 86 5.40 19.92 20.14
N SER A 87 4.54 20.13 19.15
CA SER A 87 4.45 19.22 18.00
C SER A 87 5.81 19.11 17.30
N TYR A 88 5.98 18.06 16.51
CA TYR A 88 7.02 18.11 15.48
C TYR A 88 6.73 19.22 14.47
N PRO A 89 7.76 19.79 13.81
CA PRO A 89 7.56 20.72 12.72
C PRO A 89 6.81 20.07 11.56
N PHE A 90 5.92 20.82 10.92
CA PHE A 90 5.18 20.40 9.73
C PHE A 90 5.11 21.53 8.70
N LEU A 91 4.81 21.17 7.46
CA LEU A 91 4.65 22.14 6.37
C LEU A 91 3.16 22.42 6.10
N ILE A 92 2.88 23.62 5.62
CA ILE A 92 1.62 23.93 4.92
C ILE A 92 1.97 24.31 3.49
N GLY A 93 1.36 23.65 2.50
CA GLY A 93 1.61 23.94 1.09
C GLY A 93 0.98 22.93 0.15
N ASP A 94 0.65 23.32 -1.08
CA ASP A 94 -0.11 22.47 -2.01
C ASP A 94 0.66 21.24 -2.51
N ALA A 95 1.99 21.32 -2.52
CA ALA A 95 2.87 20.21 -2.93
C ALA A 95 3.50 19.49 -1.74
N VAL A 96 2.93 19.59 -0.54
CA VAL A 96 3.53 19.11 0.72
C VAL A 96 3.87 17.61 0.69
N TYR A 97 3.05 16.79 0.05
CA TYR A 97 3.27 15.33 -0.04
C TYR A 97 4.15 14.90 -1.21
N PHE A 98 4.52 15.81 -2.11
CA PHE A 98 5.29 15.44 -3.30
C PHE A 98 6.66 14.83 -2.98
N PRO A 99 7.45 15.37 -2.03
CA PRO A 99 8.73 14.76 -1.66
C PRO A 99 8.59 13.32 -1.12
N VAL A 100 7.62 13.08 -0.24
CA VAL A 100 7.40 11.74 0.33
C VAL A 100 6.85 10.77 -0.72
N LEU A 101 6.03 11.23 -1.66
CA LEU A 101 5.55 10.44 -2.79
C LEU A 101 6.72 9.92 -3.66
N ILE A 102 7.71 10.78 -3.93
CA ILE A 102 8.91 10.38 -4.67
C ILE A 102 9.67 9.28 -3.91
N GLU A 103 9.86 9.43 -2.61
CA GLU A 103 10.58 8.43 -1.82
C GLU A 103 9.79 7.12 -1.70
N LEU A 104 8.46 7.17 -1.53
CA LEU A 104 7.58 6.00 -1.54
C LEU A 104 7.70 5.22 -2.86
N PHE A 105 7.75 5.90 -3.98
CA PHE A 105 7.90 5.25 -5.28
C PHE A 105 9.34 4.78 -5.54
N GLN A 106 10.35 5.54 -5.09
CA GLN A 106 11.77 5.16 -5.24
C GLN A 106 12.11 3.84 -4.55
N MET A 107 11.34 3.45 -3.54
CA MET A 107 11.47 2.16 -2.84
C MET A 107 11.38 0.98 -3.82
N PHE A 108 10.47 1.01 -4.80
CA PHE A 108 10.31 -0.08 -5.77
C PHE A 108 11.60 -0.33 -6.56
N CYS A 109 12.26 0.71 -7.02
CA CYS A 109 13.57 0.57 -7.67
C CYS A 109 14.61 -0.06 -6.73
N MET A 110 14.59 0.28 -5.44
CA MET A 110 15.52 -0.29 -4.46
C MET A 110 15.20 -1.76 -4.10
N GLN A 111 13.98 -2.22 -4.39
CA GLN A 111 13.55 -3.62 -4.26
C GLN A 111 13.76 -4.44 -5.54
N ARG A 112 14.30 -3.88 -6.62
CA ARG A 112 14.54 -4.62 -7.86
C ARG A 112 15.45 -5.84 -7.63
N CYS A 113 14.97 -7.01 -8.02
CA CYS A 113 15.69 -8.28 -8.04
C CYS A 113 16.35 -8.54 -9.41
N GLY A 114 17.31 -9.42 -9.47
CA GLY A 114 17.88 -9.94 -10.73
C GLY A 114 18.80 -9.00 -11.48
N MET A 115 19.16 -7.85 -10.92
CA MET A 115 20.05 -6.88 -11.56
C MET A 115 21.09 -6.30 -10.60
N ARG A 116 22.12 -5.69 -11.15
CA ARG A 116 23.03 -4.84 -10.39
C ARG A 116 22.35 -3.49 -10.12
N LEU A 117 22.17 -3.15 -8.86
CA LEU A 117 21.65 -1.85 -8.47
C LEU A 117 22.80 -0.89 -8.17
N LYS A 118 22.95 0.14 -9.01
CA LYS A 118 24.05 1.09 -8.91
C LYS A 118 23.84 2.11 -7.79
N LYS A 119 24.96 2.71 -7.32
CA LYS A 119 24.95 3.73 -6.28
C LYS A 119 24.16 4.99 -6.65
N GLU A 120 24.09 5.33 -7.93
CA GLU A 120 23.31 6.48 -8.42
C GLU A 120 21.80 6.33 -8.18
N TYR A 121 21.28 5.09 -8.12
CA TYR A 121 19.86 4.77 -7.87
C TYR A 121 19.58 4.47 -6.40
N ALA A 122 20.46 3.71 -5.74
CA ALA A 122 20.19 3.15 -4.41
C ALA A 122 21.16 3.63 -3.30
N GLY A 123 22.04 4.58 -3.59
CA GLY A 123 22.94 5.14 -2.57
C GLY A 123 23.74 4.06 -1.83
N VAL A 124 23.55 3.95 -0.52
CA VAL A 124 24.25 2.98 0.34
C VAL A 124 23.74 1.54 0.17
N TYR A 125 22.55 1.36 -0.40
CA TYR A 125 21.91 0.06 -0.66
C TYR A 125 22.30 -0.53 -2.02
N ALA A 126 23.20 0.12 -2.76
CA ALA A 126 23.74 -0.42 -4.00
C ALA A 126 24.36 -1.81 -3.78
N HIS A 127 24.11 -2.73 -4.71
CA HIS A 127 24.56 -4.11 -4.65
C HIS A 127 24.90 -4.69 -6.03
N ALA A 128 25.64 -5.79 -6.05
CA ALA A 128 25.85 -6.56 -7.26
C ALA A 128 24.55 -7.26 -7.70
N CYS A 129 24.53 -7.84 -8.91
CA CYS A 129 23.38 -8.62 -9.35
C CYS A 129 23.09 -9.74 -8.34
N CYS A 130 21.82 -9.89 -7.96
CA CYS A 130 21.31 -10.90 -7.05
C CYS A 130 20.35 -11.85 -7.80
N HIS A 131 20.18 -13.08 -7.32
CA HIS A 131 19.15 -14.05 -7.74
C HIS A 131 19.03 -14.25 -9.28
N ALA A 132 20.13 -14.12 -10.01
CA ALA A 132 20.16 -14.21 -11.48
C ALA A 132 20.23 -15.65 -12.01
N GLY A 133 20.38 -16.65 -11.14
CA GLY A 133 20.38 -18.05 -11.50
C GLY A 133 19.00 -18.58 -11.85
N ASN A 134 18.95 -19.68 -12.61
CA ASN A 134 17.70 -20.39 -12.83
C ASN A 134 17.15 -20.96 -11.52
N ALA A 135 15.84 -20.83 -11.31
CA ALA A 135 15.15 -21.45 -10.19
C ALA A 135 14.64 -22.84 -10.57
N VAL A 136 14.60 -23.75 -9.60
CA VAL A 136 14.08 -25.12 -9.79
C VAL A 136 12.56 -25.11 -9.66
N ILE A 137 11.85 -25.72 -10.61
CA ILE A 137 10.40 -25.93 -10.49
C ILE A 137 10.17 -27.01 -9.44
N TYR A 138 9.43 -26.68 -8.39
CA TYR A 138 9.19 -27.57 -7.25
C TYR A 138 8.67 -28.95 -7.69
N GLY A 139 9.20 -29.99 -7.07
CA GLY A 139 8.82 -31.38 -7.37
C GLY A 139 9.39 -31.93 -8.69
N THR A 140 10.24 -31.19 -9.40
CA THR A 140 10.85 -31.59 -10.67
C THR A 140 12.38 -31.38 -10.66
N SER A 141 13.05 -31.80 -11.73
CA SER A 141 14.44 -31.43 -12.02
C SER A 141 14.56 -30.31 -13.06
N GLU A 142 13.44 -29.79 -13.53
CA GLU A 142 13.42 -28.70 -14.53
C GLU A 142 13.76 -27.39 -13.86
N THR A 143 14.43 -26.52 -14.58
CA THR A 143 14.76 -25.16 -14.15
C THR A 143 14.20 -24.15 -15.12
N LYS A 144 13.84 -22.95 -14.60
CA LYS A 144 13.34 -21.86 -15.40
C LYS A 144 14.04 -20.56 -15.00
N GLU A 145 14.33 -19.71 -15.98
CA GLU A 145 14.81 -18.35 -15.74
C GLU A 145 13.63 -17.48 -15.32
N VAL A 146 13.68 -16.98 -14.08
CA VAL A 146 12.66 -16.11 -13.49
C VAL A 146 13.31 -14.95 -12.72
N ASN A 147 14.44 -14.44 -13.24
CA ASN A 147 15.07 -13.25 -12.67
C ASN A 147 14.25 -11.99 -12.99
N GLY A 148 14.41 -10.93 -12.22
CA GLY A 148 13.65 -9.68 -12.34
C GLY A 148 12.56 -9.57 -11.26
N GLY A 149 11.72 -8.58 -11.38
CA GLY A 149 10.68 -8.24 -10.41
C GLY A 149 11.21 -7.58 -9.14
N TRP A 150 10.31 -7.31 -8.20
CA TRP A 150 10.64 -6.71 -6.90
C TRP A 150 10.73 -7.77 -5.81
N HIS A 151 11.69 -7.63 -4.90
CA HIS A 151 11.61 -8.29 -3.61
C HIS A 151 10.35 -7.78 -2.91
N ASP A 152 9.53 -8.68 -2.40
CA ASP A 152 8.19 -8.37 -1.93
C ASP A 152 8.20 -7.56 -0.62
N ALA A 153 8.93 -8.05 0.37
CA ALA A 153 8.80 -7.57 1.74
C ALA A 153 10.18 -7.33 2.39
N GLY A 154 10.30 -7.67 3.66
CA GLY A 154 11.57 -7.63 4.37
C GLY A 154 12.56 -8.72 3.95
N ASP A 155 12.14 -9.72 3.21
CA ASP A 155 12.94 -10.79 2.62
C ASP A 155 13.20 -10.58 1.11
N TYR A 156 13.62 -11.65 0.40
CA TYR A 156 13.96 -11.61 -1.02
C TYR A 156 13.02 -12.47 -1.88
N GLY A 157 11.94 -12.96 -1.32
CA GLY A 157 10.88 -13.64 -2.06
C GLY A 157 10.18 -12.72 -3.04
N ARG A 158 9.62 -13.30 -4.10
CA ARG A 158 8.78 -12.63 -5.09
C ARG A 158 7.52 -13.42 -5.28
N TYR A 159 6.38 -12.76 -5.11
CA TYR A 159 5.06 -13.38 -5.02
C TYR A 159 4.13 -12.73 -6.04
N VAL A 160 3.46 -13.54 -6.87
CA VAL A 160 2.63 -13.00 -7.96
C VAL A 160 1.41 -12.27 -7.40
N VAL A 161 0.76 -12.81 -6.37
CA VAL A 161 -0.44 -12.19 -5.77
C VAL A 161 -0.13 -10.80 -5.19
N ALA A 162 0.93 -10.68 -4.39
CA ALA A 162 1.37 -9.40 -3.81
C ALA A 162 1.83 -8.41 -4.89
N GLY A 163 2.61 -8.88 -5.87
CA GLY A 163 3.06 -8.08 -7.02
C GLY A 163 1.89 -7.57 -7.85
N ALA A 164 0.86 -8.39 -8.07
CA ALA A 164 -0.33 -8.00 -8.83
C ALA A 164 -1.12 -6.86 -8.16
N VAL A 165 -1.32 -6.94 -6.84
CA VAL A 165 -1.98 -5.86 -6.07
C VAL A 165 -1.15 -4.58 -6.15
N ALA A 166 0.16 -4.65 -5.91
CA ALA A 166 1.03 -3.47 -5.99
C ALA A 166 1.02 -2.83 -7.39
N VAL A 167 1.09 -3.63 -8.45
CA VAL A 167 1.01 -3.14 -9.83
C VAL A 167 -0.36 -2.54 -10.14
N ALA A 168 -1.47 -3.16 -9.68
CA ALA A 168 -2.81 -2.63 -9.88
C ALA A 168 -2.98 -1.24 -9.28
N ASP A 169 -2.58 -1.05 -8.02
CA ASP A 169 -2.61 0.26 -7.36
C ASP A 169 -1.78 1.31 -8.11
N LEU A 170 -0.57 0.95 -8.55
CA LEU A 170 0.30 1.87 -9.28
C LEU A 170 -0.29 2.22 -10.67
N LEU A 171 -0.86 1.26 -11.40
CA LEU A 171 -1.52 1.53 -12.68
C LEU A 171 -2.74 2.44 -12.50
N LEU A 172 -3.54 2.21 -11.46
CA LEU A 172 -4.69 3.08 -11.12
C LEU A 172 -4.23 4.47 -10.68
N ALA A 173 -3.17 4.57 -9.88
CA ALA A 173 -2.56 5.85 -9.51
C ALA A 173 -2.13 6.65 -10.74
N TRP A 174 -1.50 5.99 -11.71
CA TRP A 174 -1.14 6.61 -12.99
C TRP A 174 -2.36 7.10 -13.76
N GLN A 175 -3.41 6.30 -13.86
CA GLN A 175 -4.64 6.67 -14.56
C GLN A 175 -5.38 7.82 -13.87
N GLU A 176 -5.40 7.85 -12.54
CA GLU A 176 -6.06 8.87 -11.72
C GLU A 176 -5.37 10.24 -11.85
N ASN A 177 -4.03 10.28 -11.83
CA ASN A 177 -3.30 11.55 -11.82
C ASN A 177 -1.94 11.45 -12.52
N GLN A 178 -1.96 11.14 -13.82
CA GLN A 178 -0.75 11.03 -14.64
C GLN A 178 0.23 12.21 -14.46
N PRO A 179 -0.22 13.51 -14.44
CA PRO A 179 0.69 14.64 -14.27
C PRO A 179 1.48 14.63 -12.95
N LEU A 180 0.98 13.95 -11.91
CA LEU A 180 1.69 13.81 -10.64
C LEU A 180 2.94 12.95 -10.77
N PHE A 181 2.93 11.98 -11.70
CA PHE A 181 3.96 10.97 -11.91
C PHE A 181 4.87 11.26 -13.12
N GLU A 182 4.61 12.29 -13.90
CA GLU A 182 5.46 12.76 -15.00
C GLU A 182 6.68 13.54 -14.46
N HIS A 183 7.41 12.93 -13.54
CA HIS A 183 8.62 13.43 -12.92
C HIS A 183 9.75 12.42 -13.15
N PRO A 184 10.99 12.85 -13.43
CA PRO A 184 12.11 11.92 -13.53
C PRO A 184 12.43 11.34 -12.14
N TYR A 185 12.45 10.01 -12.07
CA TYR A 185 12.87 9.26 -10.88
C TYR A 185 14.32 8.78 -11.04
N ARG A 186 14.95 8.43 -9.92
CA ARG A 186 16.31 7.86 -9.94
C ARG A 186 16.25 6.35 -10.21
N ILE A 187 15.86 5.97 -11.42
CA ILE A 187 15.73 4.57 -11.83
C ILE A 187 16.51 4.30 -13.12
N PRO A 188 16.94 3.05 -13.38
CA PRO A 188 17.39 2.65 -14.70
C PRO A 188 16.22 2.70 -15.69
N ASN A 189 16.34 3.47 -16.76
CA ASN A 189 15.35 3.56 -17.82
C ASN A 189 16.03 3.70 -19.17
N ASP A 190 15.96 2.67 -19.99
CA ASP A 190 16.49 2.61 -21.35
C ASP A 190 15.39 2.45 -22.41
N SER A 191 14.10 2.37 -22.01
CA SER A 191 12.96 2.09 -22.89
C SER A 191 12.37 3.34 -23.55
N GLY A 192 12.54 4.51 -22.91
CA GLY A 192 11.89 5.76 -23.30
C GLY A 192 10.45 5.90 -22.80
N LEU A 193 9.96 4.98 -22.00
CA LEU A 193 8.71 5.13 -21.22
C LEU A 193 8.88 6.22 -20.15
N PRO A 194 7.78 6.83 -19.66
CA PRO A 194 7.82 7.55 -18.38
C PRO A 194 8.43 6.66 -17.29
N ASP A 195 9.30 7.22 -16.45
CA ASP A 195 10.03 6.46 -15.43
C ASP A 195 9.09 5.66 -14.51
N PHE A 196 7.93 6.23 -14.18
CA PHE A 196 6.92 5.53 -13.38
C PHE A 196 6.46 4.23 -14.05
N LEU A 197 6.14 4.29 -15.34
CA LEU A 197 5.72 3.11 -16.09
C LEU A 197 6.87 2.13 -16.36
N GLU A 198 8.10 2.64 -16.51
CA GLU A 198 9.29 1.78 -16.61
C GLU A 198 9.52 0.95 -15.34
N GLU A 199 9.30 1.54 -14.16
CA GLU A 199 9.39 0.82 -12.89
C GLU A 199 8.31 -0.25 -12.78
N VAL A 200 7.06 0.09 -13.09
CA VAL A 200 5.94 -0.88 -13.08
C VAL A 200 6.16 -2.00 -14.09
N LYS A 201 6.71 -1.68 -15.27
CA LYS A 201 7.06 -2.67 -16.29
C LYS A 201 8.09 -3.69 -15.79
N TYR A 202 8.98 -3.29 -14.90
CA TYR A 202 10.01 -4.19 -14.35
C TYR A 202 9.37 -5.38 -13.59
N GLU A 203 8.29 -5.15 -12.86
CA GLU A 203 7.52 -6.21 -12.21
C GLU A 203 6.72 -7.02 -13.22
N LEU A 204 6.01 -6.36 -14.13
CA LEU A 204 5.23 -7.04 -15.18
C LEU A 204 6.09 -7.97 -16.05
N ASP A 205 7.31 -7.57 -16.39
CA ASP A 205 8.26 -8.40 -17.15
C ASP A 205 8.65 -9.67 -16.38
N TRP A 206 8.78 -9.59 -15.06
CA TRP A 206 8.99 -10.76 -14.22
C TRP A 206 7.73 -11.62 -14.14
N MET A 207 6.56 -11.03 -13.95
CA MET A 207 5.29 -11.76 -13.89
C MET A 207 5.07 -12.57 -15.18
N LEU A 208 5.39 -12.02 -16.35
CA LEU A 208 5.30 -12.74 -17.63
C LEU A 208 6.16 -14.01 -17.64
N LYS A 209 7.30 -14.03 -16.96
CA LYS A 209 8.14 -15.23 -16.81
C LYS A 209 7.52 -16.28 -15.88
N MET A 210 6.62 -15.87 -14.98
CA MET A 210 5.97 -16.79 -14.04
C MET A 210 4.84 -17.59 -14.68
N GLN A 211 4.43 -17.29 -15.92
CA GLN A 211 3.46 -18.12 -16.63
C GLN A 211 4.08 -19.43 -17.11
N ASP A 212 3.41 -20.55 -16.85
CA ASP A 212 3.75 -21.84 -17.44
C ASP A 212 3.31 -21.89 -18.91
N GLU A 213 4.27 -22.12 -19.80
CA GLU A 213 4.02 -22.11 -21.24
C GLU A 213 3.10 -23.25 -21.69
N LYS A 214 3.11 -24.39 -20.97
CA LYS A 214 2.35 -25.59 -21.35
C LYS A 214 0.88 -25.48 -20.97
N THR A 215 0.60 -24.99 -19.75
CA THR A 215 -0.75 -24.97 -19.18
C THR A 215 -1.41 -23.59 -19.26
N GLY A 216 -0.61 -22.53 -19.31
CA GLY A 216 -1.07 -21.15 -19.19
C GLY A 216 -1.27 -20.68 -17.74
N GLY A 217 -1.26 -21.59 -16.77
CA GLY A 217 -1.32 -21.27 -15.35
C GLY A 217 -0.08 -20.51 -14.88
N VAL A 218 -0.17 -19.90 -13.71
CA VAL A 218 0.89 -19.03 -13.20
C VAL A 218 1.45 -19.59 -11.89
N TYR A 219 2.76 -19.69 -11.81
CA TYR A 219 3.46 -20.10 -10.60
C TYR A 219 3.26 -19.07 -9.50
N HIS A 220 2.99 -19.53 -8.28
CA HIS A 220 2.59 -18.67 -7.18
C HIS A 220 3.70 -17.71 -6.73
N LYS A 221 4.93 -18.23 -6.61
CA LYS A 221 6.10 -17.47 -6.14
C LYS A 221 7.43 -18.07 -6.57
N VAL A 222 8.49 -17.32 -6.40
CA VAL A 222 9.87 -17.79 -6.45
C VAL A 222 10.63 -17.29 -5.22
N THR A 223 11.16 -18.22 -4.41
CA THR A 223 11.83 -17.93 -3.14
C THR A 223 12.93 -18.96 -2.87
N GLY A 224 13.79 -18.72 -1.87
CA GLY A 224 14.49 -19.78 -1.16
C GLY A 224 13.48 -20.68 -0.42
N LYS A 225 13.90 -21.87 0.01
CA LYS A 225 13.06 -22.71 0.88
C LYS A 225 12.96 -22.16 2.30
N GLN A 226 13.99 -21.43 2.73
CA GLN A 226 14.09 -20.78 4.03
C GLN A 226 14.25 -19.27 3.87
N PHE A 227 13.91 -18.51 4.89
CA PHE A 227 14.25 -17.10 4.93
C PHE A 227 15.75 -16.91 5.08
N PRO A 228 16.40 -16.03 4.27
CA PRO A 228 17.81 -15.71 4.46
C PRO A 228 18.02 -14.93 5.74
N GLY A 229 19.27 -14.91 6.22
CA GLY A 229 19.70 -13.99 7.28
C GLY A 229 19.62 -12.52 6.86
N PHE A 230 19.87 -11.62 7.80
CA PHE A 230 19.90 -10.17 7.53
C PHE A 230 21.18 -9.75 6.81
N VAL A 231 21.25 -10.09 5.54
CA VAL A 231 22.38 -9.82 4.62
C VAL A 231 21.88 -9.04 3.42
N MET A 232 22.78 -8.46 2.64
CA MET A 232 22.44 -7.84 1.34
C MET A 232 22.03 -8.92 0.32
N PRO A 233 21.17 -8.61 -0.68
CA PRO A 233 20.57 -9.62 -1.56
C PRO A 233 21.59 -10.41 -2.39
N GLU A 234 22.73 -9.83 -2.76
CA GLU A 234 23.78 -10.54 -3.48
C GLU A 234 24.55 -11.55 -2.60
N LYS A 235 24.25 -11.60 -1.31
CA LYS A 235 24.84 -12.56 -0.34
C LYS A 235 23.93 -13.76 -0.08
N GLU A 236 22.67 -13.70 -0.48
CA GLU A 236 21.81 -14.87 -0.50
C GLU A 236 22.20 -15.76 -1.68
N THR A 237 22.62 -16.98 -1.38
CA THR A 237 23.12 -17.95 -2.37
C THR A 237 22.34 -19.25 -2.35
N GLU A 238 21.23 -19.30 -1.64
CA GLU A 238 20.34 -20.47 -1.63
C GLU A 238 19.75 -20.71 -3.04
N GLN A 239 19.60 -21.99 -3.41
CA GLN A 239 18.92 -22.34 -4.65
C GLN A 239 17.46 -21.90 -4.61
N LEU A 240 17.08 -21.01 -5.51
CA LEU A 240 15.69 -20.58 -5.64
C LEU A 240 14.80 -21.70 -6.15
N VAL A 241 13.58 -21.73 -5.62
CA VAL A 241 12.51 -22.67 -5.97
C VAL A 241 11.30 -21.90 -6.47
N ILE A 242 10.75 -22.34 -7.59
CA ILE A 242 9.46 -21.89 -8.11
C ILE A 242 8.38 -22.77 -7.49
N ALA A 243 7.51 -22.18 -6.70
CA ALA A 243 6.39 -22.88 -6.08
C ALA A 243 5.35 -23.32 -7.13
N PRO A 244 4.47 -24.28 -6.83
CA PRO A 244 3.46 -24.74 -7.76
C PRO A 244 2.58 -23.62 -8.32
N VAL A 245 1.95 -23.87 -9.47
CA VAL A 245 0.90 -23.04 -10.04
C VAL A 245 -0.27 -22.96 -9.07
N SER A 246 -0.85 -21.77 -8.89
CA SER A 246 -2.08 -21.55 -8.11
C SER A 246 -3.16 -20.84 -8.91
N ALA A 247 -4.41 -21.03 -8.52
CA ALA A 247 -5.54 -20.36 -9.15
C ALA A 247 -5.56 -18.86 -8.81
N THR A 248 -5.23 -18.48 -7.57
CA THR A 248 -5.13 -17.08 -7.12
C THR A 248 -4.10 -16.32 -7.96
N ALA A 249 -2.84 -16.77 -8.00
CA ALA A 249 -1.80 -16.14 -8.82
C ALA A 249 -2.15 -16.12 -10.31
N THR A 250 -2.85 -17.14 -10.82
CA THR A 250 -3.26 -17.22 -12.24
C THR A 250 -4.33 -16.17 -12.56
N ALA A 251 -5.30 -15.96 -11.67
CA ALA A 251 -6.37 -14.99 -11.86
C ALA A 251 -5.87 -13.55 -11.66
N ASP A 252 -5.07 -13.28 -10.63
CA ASP A 252 -4.42 -11.99 -10.41
C ASP A 252 -3.56 -11.56 -11.59
N PHE A 253 -2.74 -12.49 -12.09
CA PHE A 253 -1.94 -12.28 -13.29
C PHE A 253 -2.82 -11.91 -14.51
N ALA A 254 -3.92 -12.65 -14.73
CA ALA A 254 -4.83 -12.34 -15.84
C ALA A 254 -5.43 -10.93 -15.70
N ALA A 255 -5.83 -10.56 -14.49
CA ALA A 255 -6.41 -9.26 -14.19
C ALA A 255 -5.42 -8.11 -14.41
N VAL A 256 -4.26 -8.19 -13.77
CA VAL A 256 -3.29 -7.09 -13.80
C VAL A 256 -2.64 -6.91 -15.18
N LEU A 257 -2.44 -7.98 -15.95
CA LEU A 257 -1.94 -7.86 -17.32
C LEU A 257 -3.00 -7.31 -18.29
N ALA A 258 -4.30 -7.53 -18.03
CA ALA A 258 -5.36 -6.85 -18.76
C ALA A 258 -5.36 -5.34 -18.45
N MET A 259 -5.14 -4.94 -17.19
CA MET A 259 -4.96 -3.53 -16.83
C MET A 259 -3.69 -2.94 -17.46
N ALA A 260 -2.59 -3.68 -17.47
CA ALA A 260 -1.35 -3.27 -18.12
C ALA A 260 -1.55 -3.00 -19.63
N TYR A 261 -2.32 -3.86 -20.33
CA TYR A 261 -2.68 -3.61 -21.72
C TYR A 261 -3.32 -2.22 -21.89
N GLU A 262 -4.29 -1.86 -21.05
CA GLU A 262 -4.99 -0.57 -21.14
C GLU A 262 -4.06 0.64 -20.99
N VAL A 263 -3.10 0.56 -20.10
CA VAL A 263 -2.14 1.64 -19.86
C VAL A 263 -1.06 1.69 -20.94
N TYR A 264 -0.42 0.55 -21.23
CA TYR A 264 0.75 0.51 -22.11
C TYR A 264 0.42 0.59 -23.62
N LYS A 265 -0.82 0.31 -24.05
CA LYS A 265 -1.21 0.38 -25.48
C LYS A 265 -0.97 1.75 -26.13
N ARG A 266 -0.86 2.82 -25.32
CA ARG A 266 -0.58 4.18 -25.78
C ARG A 266 0.93 4.45 -25.96
N TYR A 267 1.79 3.63 -25.34
CA TYR A 267 3.24 3.80 -25.31
C TYR A 267 3.95 2.72 -26.13
N ASP A 268 3.61 1.47 -25.94
CA ASP A 268 4.15 0.30 -26.61
C ASP A 268 3.02 -0.71 -26.91
N SER A 269 2.45 -0.61 -28.10
CA SER A 269 1.33 -1.47 -28.52
C SER A 269 1.71 -2.94 -28.67
N THR A 270 3.00 -3.24 -28.95
CA THR A 270 3.47 -4.62 -29.07
C THR A 270 3.58 -5.26 -27.71
N TYR A 271 4.16 -4.55 -26.74
CA TYR A 271 4.23 -5.01 -25.35
C TYR A 271 2.83 -5.21 -24.76
N ALA A 272 1.96 -4.22 -24.92
CA ALA A 272 0.58 -4.29 -24.46
C ALA A 272 -0.17 -5.49 -25.04
N ALA A 273 -0.05 -5.74 -26.34
CA ALA A 273 -0.67 -6.91 -26.99
C ALA A 273 -0.14 -8.24 -26.41
N GLY A 274 1.15 -8.30 -26.08
CA GLY A 274 1.75 -9.43 -25.37
C GLY A 274 1.15 -9.65 -23.99
N CYS A 275 0.97 -8.59 -23.20
CA CYS A 275 0.30 -8.64 -21.90
C CYS A 275 -1.13 -9.16 -22.02
N LEU A 276 -1.92 -8.64 -22.95
CA LEU A 276 -3.29 -9.11 -23.16
C LEU A 276 -3.36 -10.58 -23.59
N GLN A 277 -2.45 -11.02 -24.46
CA GLN A 277 -2.39 -12.42 -24.87
C GLN A 277 -2.06 -13.34 -23.68
N ALA A 278 -1.11 -12.96 -22.83
CA ALA A 278 -0.76 -13.70 -21.64
C ALA A 278 -1.92 -13.73 -20.63
N ALA A 279 -2.61 -12.60 -20.43
CA ALA A 279 -3.80 -12.50 -19.59
C ALA A 279 -4.92 -13.46 -20.04
N LYS A 280 -5.25 -13.47 -21.33
CA LYS A 280 -6.24 -14.40 -21.89
C LYS A 280 -5.87 -15.85 -21.69
N LYS A 281 -4.58 -16.20 -21.93
CA LYS A 281 -4.08 -17.55 -21.74
C LYS A 281 -4.17 -18.01 -20.28
N ALA A 282 -3.88 -17.12 -19.33
CA ALA A 282 -4.01 -17.39 -17.90
C ALA A 282 -5.49 -17.59 -17.52
N TYR A 283 -6.38 -16.73 -18.01
CA TYR A 283 -7.81 -16.88 -17.73
C TYR A 283 -8.38 -18.20 -18.26
N GLU A 284 -7.99 -18.62 -19.47
CA GLU A 284 -8.38 -19.92 -20.02
C GLU A 284 -7.88 -21.09 -19.16
N ALA A 285 -6.69 -20.98 -18.57
CA ALA A 285 -6.16 -22.01 -17.68
C ALA A 285 -7.02 -22.20 -16.42
N LEU A 286 -7.70 -21.17 -15.93
CA LEU A 286 -8.58 -21.24 -14.76
C LEU A 286 -9.74 -22.20 -14.92
N TYR A 287 -10.20 -22.49 -16.15
CA TYR A 287 -11.27 -23.48 -16.38
C TYR A 287 -10.86 -24.92 -16.04
N THR A 288 -9.57 -25.18 -16.02
CA THR A 288 -9.02 -26.50 -15.66
C THR A 288 -8.58 -26.58 -14.21
N MET A 289 -8.60 -25.47 -13.48
CA MET A 289 -8.21 -25.37 -12.08
C MET A 289 -9.46 -25.38 -11.20
N PRO A 290 -9.65 -26.39 -10.36
CA PRO A 290 -10.69 -26.32 -9.35
C PRO A 290 -10.38 -25.14 -8.43
N SER A 291 -11.35 -24.25 -8.24
CA SER A 291 -11.26 -23.24 -7.19
C SER A 291 -11.44 -23.88 -5.83
N LEU A 292 -11.04 -23.21 -4.77
CA LEU A 292 -11.55 -23.35 -3.40
C LEU A 292 -10.55 -23.69 -2.31
N ASP A 293 -9.35 -24.19 -2.64
CA ASP A 293 -8.40 -24.55 -1.56
C ASP A 293 -7.29 -23.50 -1.36
N GLY A 294 -7.28 -22.42 -2.19
CA GLY A 294 -6.21 -21.45 -2.18
C GLY A 294 -4.83 -22.07 -2.45
N PHE A 295 -3.79 -21.34 -2.12
CA PHE A 295 -2.42 -21.86 -2.20
C PHE A 295 -1.92 -22.28 -0.80
N HIS A 296 -1.21 -23.39 -0.73
CA HIS A 296 -0.44 -23.81 0.44
C HIS A 296 0.99 -24.11 0.07
N ASN A 297 1.91 -23.68 0.94
CA ASN A 297 3.31 -24.03 0.78
C ASN A 297 3.52 -25.54 0.78
N PRO A 298 4.37 -26.08 -0.11
CA PRO A 298 4.98 -27.38 0.12
C PRO A 298 5.67 -27.45 1.49
N GLU A 299 5.66 -28.64 2.16
CA GLU A 299 6.12 -28.81 3.55
C GLU A 299 7.54 -28.28 3.85
N ASP A 300 8.42 -28.28 2.86
CA ASP A 300 9.82 -27.88 2.99
C ASP A 300 10.09 -26.42 2.58
N ILE A 301 9.04 -25.65 2.27
CA ILE A 301 9.11 -24.21 1.99
C ILE A 301 8.44 -23.45 3.13
N VAL A 302 9.22 -22.68 3.90
CA VAL A 302 8.72 -21.92 5.07
C VAL A 302 8.65 -20.41 4.84
N THR A 303 9.01 -19.93 3.64
CA THR A 303 8.86 -18.52 3.26
C THR A 303 7.39 -18.14 3.09
N GLY A 304 7.04 -16.86 3.05
CA GLY A 304 5.65 -16.37 3.01
C GLY A 304 4.74 -17.23 2.14
N GLU A 305 3.55 -17.55 2.64
CA GLU A 305 2.61 -18.43 1.93
C GLU A 305 1.72 -17.66 0.97
N TYR A 306 1.17 -16.52 1.42
CA TYR A 306 0.08 -15.84 0.73
C TYR A 306 -1.05 -16.81 0.35
N GLY A 307 -1.43 -17.62 1.35
CA GLY A 307 -2.48 -18.62 1.22
C GLY A 307 -3.85 -17.98 1.36
N ASP A 308 -4.63 -18.04 0.31
CA ASP A 308 -6.01 -17.57 0.31
C ASP A 308 -6.98 -18.74 0.44
N ALA A 309 -8.14 -18.51 1.03
CA ALA A 309 -9.17 -19.53 1.21
C ALA A 309 -9.89 -19.89 -0.11
N CYS A 310 -9.93 -18.97 -1.07
CA CYS A 310 -10.55 -19.20 -2.38
C CYS A 310 -10.03 -18.19 -3.41
N ASP A 311 -10.29 -18.45 -4.69
CA ASP A 311 -9.88 -17.63 -5.82
C ASP A 311 -11.05 -16.89 -6.51
N VAL A 312 -12.15 -16.71 -5.81
CA VAL A 312 -13.40 -16.18 -6.42
C VAL A 312 -13.32 -14.69 -6.67
N ASP A 313 -12.67 -13.94 -5.82
CA ASP A 313 -12.50 -12.49 -5.97
C ASP A 313 -11.42 -12.15 -6.99
N GLU A 314 -10.39 -12.97 -7.15
CA GLU A 314 -9.41 -12.84 -8.23
C GLU A 314 -10.05 -13.17 -9.58
N ARG A 315 -10.90 -14.20 -9.68
CA ARG A 315 -11.69 -14.47 -10.89
C ARG A 315 -12.70 -13.35 -11.20
N TYR A 316 -13.28 -12.76 -10.16
CA TYR A 316 -14.16 -11.60 -10.26
C TYR A 316 -13.40 -10.41 -10.86
N TRP A 317 -12.20 -10.11 -10.33
CA TRP A 317 -11.36 -9.05 -10.87
C TRP A 317 -10.89 -9.36 -12.30
N ALA A 318 -10.38 -10.56 -12.56
CA ALA A 318 -9.88 -10.96 -13.87
C ALA A 318 -10.95 -10.89 -14.97
N SER A 319 -12.17 -11.35 -14.70
CA SER A 319 -13.27 -11.27 -15.65
C SER A 319 -13.68 -9.82 -15.96
N ALA A 320 -13.75 -8.96 -14.95
CA ALA A 320 -14.03 -7.54 -15.13
C ALA A 320 -12.92 -6.83 -15.92
N ALA A 321 -11.65 -7.05 -15.55
CA ALA A 321 -10.51 -6.43 -16.22
C ALA A 321 -10.38 -6.88 -17.69
N LEU A 322 -10.59 -8.16 -17.99
CA LEU A 322 -10.58 -8.67 -19.36
C LEU A 322 -11.76 -8.16 -20.18
N TYR A 323 -12.94 -8.03 -19.58
CA TYR A 323 -14.07 -7.38 -20.26
C TYR A 323 -13.77 -5.92 -20.56
N HIS A 324 -13.25 -5.17 -19.59
CA HIS A 324 -12.84 -3.78 -19.77
C HIS A 324 -11.80 -3.63 -20.89
N ALA A 325 -10.83 -4.55 -20.98
CA ALA A 325 -9.78 -4.50 -22.00
C ALA A 325 -10.23 -4.93 -23.41
N THR A 326 -11.26 -5.76 -23.53
CA THR A 326 -11.58 -6.42 -24.80
C THR A 326 -13.00 -6.20 -25.33
N GLY A 327 -13.96 -5.94 -24.46
CA GLY A 327 -15.39 -5.95 -24.79
C GLY A 327 -15.94 -7.34 -25.17
N ASP A 328 -15.20 -8.42 -24.86
CA ASP A 328 -15.64 -9.78 -25.18
C ASP A 328 -16.72 -10.23 -24.21
N GLU A 329 -17.91 -10.50 -24.73
CA GLU A 329 -19.11 -10.86 -23.97
C GLU A 329 -18.91 -12.08 -23.08
N HIS A 330 -17.98 -12.97 -23.43
CA HIS A 330 -17.65 -14.12 -22.62
C HIS A 330 -17.20 -13.71 -21.21
N TYR A 331 -16.28 -12.74 -21.08
CA TYR A 331 -15.81 -12.25 -19.78
C TYR A 331 -16.90 -11.47 -19.02
N HIS A 332 -17.76 -10.76 -19.75
CA HIS A 332 -18.92 -10.06 -19.19
C HIS A 332 -19.88 -11.04 -18.49
N GLU A 333 -20.24 -12.13 -19.18
CA GLU A 333 -21.11 -13.15 -18.61
C GLU A 333 -20.50 -13.85 -17.40
N GLU A 334 -19.19 -14.11 -17.39
CA GLU A 334 -18.50 -14.67 -16.22
C GLU A 334 -18.51 -13.68 -15.05
N PHE A 335 -18.20 -12.41 -15.29
CA PHE A 335 -18.28 -11.38 -14.26
C PHE A 335 -19.69 -11.25 -13.66
N LYS A 336 -20.73 -11.22 -14.52
CA LYS A 336 -22.12 -11.15 -14.06
C LYS A 336 -22.53 -12.31 -13.16
N LYS A 337 -22.08 -13.53 -13.45
CA LYS A 337 -22.31 -14.71 -12.60
C LYS A 337 -21.70 -14.51 -11.21
N LEU A 338 -20.41 -14.12 -11.16
CA LEU A 338 -19.70 -13.91 -9.90
C LEU A 338 -20.28 -12.73 -9.10
N ALA A 339 -20.62 -11.64 -9.77
CA ALA A 339 -21.24 -10.47 -9.14
C ALA A 339 -22.68 -10.75 -8.66
N ALA A 340 -23.41 -11.68 -9.30
CA ALA A 340 -24.74 -12.08 -8.84
C ALA A 340 -24.69 -12.75 -7.46
N GLU A 341 -23.63 -13.49 -7.17
CA GLU A 341 -23.43 -14.14 -5.88
C GLU A 341 -23.09 -13.11 -4.79
N LYS A 342 -22.09 -12.26 -5.02
CA LYS A 342 -21.63 -11.24 -4.08
C LYS A 342 -20.84 -10.16 -4.80
N ILE A 343 -21.08 -8.88 -4.49
CA ILE A 343 -20.18 -7.76 -4.83
C ILE A 343 -19.09 -7.72 -3.75
N ARG A 344 -17.81 -7.63 -4.16
CA ARG A 344 -16.63 -7.71 -3.31
C ARG A 344 -15.98 -6.34 -3.18
N HIS A 345 -15.24 -6.07 -2.08
CA HIS A 345 -14.83 -4.71 -1.73
C HIS A 345 -13.40 -4.57 -1.19
N GLY A 346 -12.58 -5.59 -1.29
CA GLY A 346 -11.19 -5.54 -0.83
C GLY A 346 -10.24 -4.87 -1.82
N PHE A 347 -9.14 -4.34 -1.31
CA PHE A 347 -7.97 -3.86 -2.06
C PHE A 347 -6.68 -4.58 -1.65
N GLY A 348 -6.76 -5.60 -0.82
CA GLY A 348 -5.64 -6.43 -0.38
C GLY A 348 -5.59 -7.76 -1.12
N TRP A 349 -4.51 -8.51 -0.95
CA TRP A 349 -4.32 -9.81 -1.61
C TRP A 349 -5.31 -10.90 -1.16
N GLU A 350 -5.97 -10.76 -0.01
CA GLU A 350 -7.02 -11.66 0.48
C GLU A 350 -8.41 -11.35 -0.09
N ASP A 351 -8.62 -10.15 -0.61
CA ASP A 351 -9.83 -9.73 -1.33
C ASP A 351 -9.46 -8.58 -2.27
N VAL A 352 -9.44 -8.86 -3.56
CA VAL A 352 -9.11 -7.94 -4.66
C VAL A 352 -10.33 -7.37 -5.37
N GLY A 353 -11.52 -7.58 -4.82
CA GLY A 353 -12.79 -7.31 -5.49
C GLY A 353 -13.04 -5.86 -5.88
N SER A 354 -12.48 -4.88 -5.16
CA SER A 354 -12.62 -3.46 -5.53
C SER A 354 -12.00 -3.15 -6.88
N PHE A 355 -10.90 -3.79 -7.26
CA PHE A 355 -10.32 -3.62 -8.60
C PHE A 355 -11.27 -4.10 -9.70
N GLY A 356 -12.03 -5.19 -9.45
CA GLY A 356 -13.09 -5.67 -10.34
C GLY A 356 -14.26 -4.70 -10.44
N ASN A 357 -14.71 -4.12 -9.32
CA ASN A 357 -15.72 -3.07 -9.30
C ASN A 357 -15.28 -1.86 -10.13
N HIS A 358 -14.04 -1.39 -9.90
CA HIS A 358 -13.48 -0.26 -10.64
C HIS A 358 -13.46 -0.54 -12.15
N ALA A 359 -12.94 -1.69 -12.57
CA ALA A 359 -12.89 -2.08 -13.98
C ALA A 359 -14.28 -2.12 -14.63
N TYR A 360 -15.30 -2.64 -13.94
CA TYR A 360 -16.65 -2.71 -14.48
C TYR A 360 -17.35 -1.36 -14.52
N LEU A 361 -17.19 -0.53 -13.49
CA LEU A 361 -17.83 0.79 -13.40
C LEU A 361 -17.24 1.81 -14.39
N THR A 362 -15.97 1.64 -14.80
CA THR A 362 -15.26 2.51 -15.74
C THR A 362 -15.22 1.95 -17.17
N CYS A 363 -15.82 0.78 -17.40
CA CYS A 363 -15.83 0.11 -18.71
C CYS A 363 -16.51 0.96 -19.77
N GLU A 364 -15.86 1.11 -20.93
CA GLU A 364 -16.40 1.85 -22.08
C GLU A 364 -17.29 0.98 -23.00
N TYR A 365 -17.27 -0.35 -22.81
CA TYR A 365 -18.15 -1.27 -23.50
C TYR A 365 -19.53 -1.34 -22.84
N PRO A 366 -20.59 -1.85 -23.55
CA PRO A 366 -21.92 -1.96 -22.98
C PRO A 366 -21.94 -2.83 -21.73
N VAL A 367 -22.43 -2.30 -20.61
CA VAL A 367 -22.57 -3.01 -19.34
C VAL A 367 -24.04 -3.30 -19.02
N ASP A 368 -24.29 -4.23 -18.10
CA ASP A 368 -25.64 -4.44 -17.55
C ASP A 368 -25.99 -3.28 -16.63
N ASP A 369 -27.00 -2.49 -16.97
CA ASP A 369 -27.39 -1.27 -16.25
C ASP A 369 -27.79 -1.55 -14.80
N ASP A 370 -28.51 -2.65 -14.55
CA ASP A 370 -28.95 -3.00 -13.19
C ASP A 370 -27.75 -3.40 -12.32
N LEU A 371 -26.83 -4.18 -12.88
CA LEU A 371 -25.60 -4.56 -12.19
C LEU A 371 -24.70 -3.35 -11.95
N TRP A 372 -24.51 -2.47 -12.94
CA TRP A 372 -23.73 -1.25 -12.81
C TRP A 372 -24.27 -0.37 -11.67
N HIS A 373 -25.58 -0.16 -11.62
CA HIS A 373 -26.22 0.63 -10.57
C HIS A 373 -26.10 -0.06 -9.19
N ARG A 374 -26.15 -1.38 -9.14
CA ARG A 374 -25.97 -2.15 -7.91
C ARG A 374 -24.56 -2.00 -7.38
N ILE A 375 -23.51 -2.21 -8.22
CA ILE A 375 -22.12 -2.04 -7.81
C ILE A 375 -21.86 -0.61 -7.34
N LYS A 376 -22.29 0.39 -8.09
CA LYS A 376 -22.19 1.80 -7.71
C LYS A 376 -22.82 2.09 -6.34
N LYS A 377 -23.98 1.52 -6.06
CA LYS A 377 -24.67 1.68 -4.77
C LYS A 377 -23.89 1.03 -3.64
N GLU A 378 -23.34 -0.16 -3.86
CA GLU A 378 -22.54 -0.88 -2.87
C GLU A 378 -21.23 -0.12 -2.55
N VAL A 379 -20.51 0.35 -3.57
CA VAL A 379 -19.30 1.19 -3.41
C VAL A 379 -19.62 2.46 -2.60
N ALA A 380 -20.68 3.18 -2.97
CA ALA A 380 -21.08 4.37 -2.21
C ALA A 380 -21.53 4.04 -0.77
N GLY A 381 -22.20 2.90 -0.59
CA GLY A 381 -22.63 2.40 0.73
C GLY A 381 -21.43 2.02 1.61
N ARG A 382 -20.40 1.39 1.03
CA ARG A 382 -19.15 1.10 1.73
C ARG A 382 -18.45 2.38 2.19
N GLY A 383 -18.39 3.42 1.33
CA GLY A 383 -17.86 4.72 1.71
C GLY A 383 -18.59 5.34 2.91
N GLU A 384 -19.93 5.25 2.97
CA GLU A 384 -20.70 5.74 4.14
C GLU A 384 -20.37 4.96 5.42
N GLN A 385 -20.17 3.66 5.35
CA GLN A 385 -19.77 2.85 6.50
C GLN A 385 -18.38 3.25 7.01
N ILE A 386 -17.41 3.41 6.11
CA ILE A 386 -16.04 3.83 6.43
C ILE A 386 -16.03 5.24 7.02
N LEU A 387 -16.78 6.17 6.42
CA LEU A 387 -16.92 7.53 6.92
C LEU A 387 -17.49 7.54 8.35
N ALA A 388 -18.51 6.73 8.63
CA ALA A 388 -19.11 6.67 9.96
C ALA A 388 -18.12 6.19 11.04
N VAL A 389 -17.20 5.27 10.70
CA VAL A 389 -16.12 4.85 11.61
C VAL A 389 -15.14 6.00 11.84
N SER A 390 -14.68 6.66 10.76
CA SER A 390 -13.75 7.78 10.83
C SER A 390 -14.32 8.98 11.61
N ASP A 391 -15.59 9.31 11.42
CA ASP A 391 -16.27 10.41 12.13
C ASP A 391 -16.44 10.13 13.62
N ALA A 392 -16.52 8.86 14.02
CA ALA A 392 -16.65 8.46 15.41
C ALA A 392 -15.29 8.33 16.13
N ASP A 393 -14.20 8.31 15.40
CA ASP A 393 -12.85 8.11 15.93
C ASP A 393 -12.16 9.45 16.23
N ALA A 394 -11.52 9.56 17.40
CA ALA A 394 -10.88 10.81 17.84
C ALA A 394 -9.62 11.18 17.03
N TYR A 395 -8.95 10.23 16.39
CA TYR A 395 -7.87 10.47 15.43
C TYR A 395 -8.40 10.54 14.00
N ALA A 396 -9.71 10.38 13.82
CA ALA A 396 -10.38 10.28 12.53
C ALA A 396 -9.85 9.14 11.65
N THR A 397 -9.33 8.06 12.26
CA THR A 397 -8.95 6.86 11.52
C THR A 397 -10.16 5.98 11.20
N ALA A 398 -10.11 5.27 10.09
CA ALA A 398 -11.21 4.45 9.62
C ALA A 398 -11.09 2.96 10.02
N LEU A 399 -10.33 2.67 11.09
CA LEU A 399 -10.23 1.34 11.70
C LEU A 399 -10.90 1.30 13.07
N ALA A 400 -11.75 0.30 13.30
CA ALA A 400 -12.20 -0.04 14.64
C ALA A 400 -11.10 -0.81 15.41
N GLY A 401 -11.18 -0.84 16.75
CA GLY A 401 -10.14 -1.44 17.59
C GLY A 401 -9.73 -2.87 17.21
N GLN A 402 -10.71 -3.71 16.83
CA GLN A 402 -10.46 -5.10 16.42
C GLN A 402 -9.86 -5.26 15.02
N GLU A 403 -9.78 -4.18 14.22
CA GLU A 403 -9.24 -4.20 12.86
C GLU A 403 -7.73 -3.86 12.80
N TYR A 404 -7.13 -3.50 13.95
CA TYR A 404 -5.67 -3.33 14.03
C TYR A 404 -4.98 -4.69 14.01
N GLY A 405 -4.76 -5.22 12.83
CA GLY A 405 -4.06 -6.47 12.56
C GLY A 405 -2.73 -6.26 11.85
N TRP A 406 -2.08 -7.35 11.48
CA TRP A 406 -0.85 -7.31 10.70
C TRP A 406 -1.07 -6.59 9.36
N GLY A 407 -0.33 -5.50 9.11
CA GLY A 407 -0.52 -4.63 7.94
C GLY A 407 -1.60 -3.56 8.12
N SER A 408 -1.98 -3.20 9.37
CA SER A 408 -3.04 -2.22 9.65
C SER A 408 -2.83 -0.86 8.93
N ASN A 409 -1.59 -0.44 8.69
CA ASN A 409 -1.30 0.79 7.94
C ASN A 409 -1.73 0.70 6.47
N MET A 410 -1.58 -0.49 5.85
CA MET A 410 -2.14 -0.75 4.52
C MET A 410 -3.67 -0.64 4.54
N GLU A 411 -4.33 -1.25 5.53
CA GLU A 411 -5.78 -1.15 5.66
C GLU A 411 -6.25 0.31 5.82
N ILE A 412 -5.52 1.14 6.55
CA ILE A 412 -5.82 2.57 6.65
C ILE A 412 -5.74 3.24 5.27
N ALA A 413 -4.71 2.95 4.48
CA ALA A 413 -4.60 3.46 3.10
C ALA A 413 -5.75 2.95 2.22
N ASN A 414 -6.10 1.65 2.29
CA ASN A 414 -7.20 1.03 1.55
C ASN A 414 -8.58 1.62 1.91
N ARG A 415 -8.80 1.97 3.20
CA ARG A 415 -10.00 2.70 3.62
C ARG A 415 -10.05 4.10 2.98
N GLY A 416 -8.92 4.76 2.89
CA GLY A 416 -8.78 6.03 2.16
C GLY A 416 -9.13 5.88 0.68
N LEU A 417 -8.65 4.82 0.01
CA LEU A 417 -8.99 4.51 -1.38
C LEU A 417 -10.49 4.26 -1.59
N ALA A 418 -11.11 3.46 -0.71
CA ALA A 418 -12.53 3.19 -0.77
C ALA A 418 -13.38 4.46 -0.60
N LEU A 419 -12.93 5.42 0.23
CA LEU A 419 -13.57 6.74 0.35
C LEU A 419 -13.41 7.58 -0.93
N CYS A 420 -12.23 7.57 -1.56
CA CYS A 420 -12.01 8.24 -2.83
C CYS A 420 -12.87 7.64 -3.94
N GLU A 421 -12.96 6.31 -4.01
CA GLU A 421 -13.83 5.62 -4.97
C GLU A 421 -15.31 5.98 -4.74
N ALA A 422 -15.78 5.96 -3.51
CA ALA A 422 -17.14 6.38 -3.17
C ALA A 422 -17.42 7.84 -3.57
N PHE A 423 -16.42 8.71 -3.44
CA PHE A 423 -16.52 10.11 -3.89
C PHE A 423 -16.74 10.24 -5.40
N HIS A 424 -16.13 9.40 -6.23
CA HIS A 424 -16.37 9.43 -7.68
C HIS A 424 -17.85 9.28 -8.02
N TYR A 425 -18.58 8.46 -7.26
CA TYR A 425 -19.98 8.13 -7.55
C TYR A 425 -21.00 8.95 -6.76
N LYS A 426 -20.66 9.49 -5.58
CA LYS A 426 -21.61 10.23 -4.73
C LYS A 426 -21.28 11.70 -4.57
N LYS A 427 -20.04 12.15 -4.86
CA LYS A 427 -19.57 13.55 -4.74
C LYS A 427 -19.79 14.18 -3.35
N LYS A 428 -19.77 13.38 -2.28
CA LYS A 428 -19.88 13.83 -0.89
C LYS A 428 -18.49 14.26 -0.40
N LYS A 429 -18.30 15.56 -0.12
CA LYS A 429 -16.99 16.14 0.26
C LYS A 429 -16.38 15.48 1.49
N GLU A 430 -17.19 15.04 2.43
CA GLU A 430 -16.77 14.37 3.65
C GLU A 430 -15.97 13.09 3.37
N PHE A 431 -16.21 12.41 2.25
CA PHE A 431 -15.40 11.25 1.84
C PHE A 431 -13.95 11.64 1.60
N ILE A 432 -13.69 12.73 0.88
CA ILE A 432 -12.33 13.21 0.63
C ILE A 432 -11.68 13.75 1.92
N GLN A 433 -12.45 14.40 2.79
CA GLN A 433 -11.94 14.85 4.09
C GLN A 433 -11.50 13.65 4.94
N ALA A 434 -12.33 12.61 5.05
CA ALA A 434 -11.98 11.39 5.76
C ALA A 434 -10.81 10.63 5.11
N ALA A 435 -10.70 10.62 3.78
CA ALA A 435 -9.54 10.04 3.07
C ALA A 435 -8.23 10.76 3.41
N ARG A 436 -8.25 12.09 3.53
CA ARG A 436 -7.09 12.89 3.99
C ARG A 436 -6.71 12.58 5.43
N GLU A 437 -7.68 12.37 6.30
CA GLU A 437 -7.43 11.99 7.69
C GLU A 437 -6.67 10.65 7.80
N GLN A 438 -6.87 9.71 6.86
CA GLN A 438 -6.08 8.48 6.79
C GLN A 438 -4.61 8.77 6.46
N VAL A 439 -4.34 9.71 5.56
CA VAL A 439 -2.97 10.17 5.26
C VAL A 439 -2.34 10.85 6.48
N HIS A 440 -3.07 11.74 7.15
CA HIS A 440 -2.57 12.41 8.36
C HIS A 440 -2.24 11.41 9.47
N TYR A 441 -3.06 10.35 9.63
CA TYR A 441 -2.77 9.27 10.57
C TYR A 441 -1.45 8.56 10.23
N LEU A 442 -1.25 8.17 8.98
CA LEU A 442 -0.04 7.48 8.54
C LEU A 442 1.22 8.35 8.67
N PHE A 443 1.07 9.66 8.59
CA PHE A 443 2.20 10.60 8.65
C PHE A 443 2.44 11.22 10.03
N GLY A 444 1.77 10.74 11.10
CA GLY A 444 2.13 11.10 12.47
C GLY A 444 1.00 11.53 13.39
N LYS A 445 -0.17 11.90 12.87
CA LYS A 445 -1.35 12.21 13.69
C LYS A 445 -2.00 10.92 14.21
N ASN A 446 -1.25 10.15 15.00
CA ASN A 446 -1.65 8.83 15.50
C ASN A 446 -1.23 8.61 16.96
N PRO A 447 -1.73 7.57 17.64
CA PRO A 447 -1.42 7.30 19.04
C PRO A 447 0.06 7.07 19.36
N MET A 448 0.88 6.73 18.35
CA MET A 448 2.32 6.49 18.50
C MET A 448 3.17 7.73 18.23
N ASP A 449 2.59 8.83 17.71
CA ASP A 449 3.31 10.05 17.28
C ASP A 449 4.46 9.74 16.28
N ILE A 450 4.24 8.79 15.37
CA ILE A 450 5.23 8.31 14.40
C ILE A 450 4.69 8.51 12.97
N CYS A 451 5.50 9.11 12.09
CA CYS A 451 5.31 8.97 10.65
C CYS A 451 5.72 7.54 10.26
N TYR A 452 4.77 6.70 9.85
CA TYR A 452 5.01 5.29 9.57
C TYR A 452 5.80 5.01 8.28
N VAL A 453 6.24 6.06 7.57
CA VAL A 453 7.11 5.95 6.40
C VAL A 453 8.56 6.19 6.81
N THR A 454 9.42 5.19 6.60
CA THR A 454 10.84 5.27 6.94
C THR A 454 11.54 6.47 6.31
N GLY A 455 12.30 7.21 7.10
CA GLY A 455 13.05 8.38 6.64
C GLY A 455 12.20 9.62 6.35
N ALA A 456 10.89 9.59 6.62
CA ALA A 456 9.98 10.73 6.46
C ALA A 456 9.54 11.30 7.82
N GLY A 457 9.15 12.57 7.86
CA GLY A 457 8.79 13.25 9.10
C GLY A 457 9.98 13.46 10.04
N SER A 458 9.68 13.76 11.30
CA SER A 458 10.68 13.98 12.36
C SER A 458 10.91 12.73 13.21
N ALA A 459 9.91 11.88 13.34
CA ALA A 459 9.98 10.58 14.01
C ALA A 459 9.43 9.52 13.07
N SER A 460 10.28 8.61 12.61
CA SER A 460 9.92 7.53 11.70
C SER A 460 10.65 6.25 12.09
N PRO A 461 10.22 5.06 11.61
CA PRO A 461 10.88 3.80 11.93
C PRO A 461 12.35 3.79 11.53
N GLU A 462 13.21 3.42 12.47
CA GLU A 462 14.66 3.33 12.28
C GLU A 462 15.16 1.89 12.12
N HIS A 463 14.37 0.92 12.60
CA HIS A 463 14.74 -0.51 12.64
C HIS A 463 13.72 -1.42 11.96
N PRO A 464 13.28 -1.12 10.69
CA PRO A 464 12.30 -1.96 10.03
C PRO A 464 12.79 -3.39 9.86
N HIS A 465 11.87 -4.36 9.91
CA HIS A 465 12.16 -5.76 9.58
C HIS A 465 12.40 -5.90 8.08
N HIS A 466 13.58 -5.44 7.65
CA HIS A 466 13.98 -5.39 6.24
C HIS A 466 15.47 -5.70 6.13
N ARG A 467 15.81 -6.74 5.38
CA ARG A 467 17.18 -7.27 5.29
C ARG A 467 18.23 -6.26 4.82
N PRO A 468 18.01 -5.50 3.72
CA PRO A 468 18.98 -4.47 3.33
C PRO A 468 19.16 -3.37 4.38
N SER A 469 18.08 -2.96 5.06
CA SER A 469 18.15 -1.96 6.14
C SER A 469 18.99 -2.46 7.30
N ALA A 470 18.75 -3.69 7.76
CA ALA A 470 19.50 -4.34 8.83
C ALA A 470 20.98 -4.55 8.44
N ALA A 471 21.25 -5.04 7.23
CA ALA A 471 22.60 -5.25 6.72
C ALA A 471 23.44 -3.96 6.65
N LYS A 472 22.77 -2.81 6.48
CA LYS A 472 23.40 -1.47 6.44
C LYS A 472 23.31 -0.74 7.77
N ASN A 473 22.61 -1.29 8.76
CA ASN A 473 22.28 -0.62 10.02
C ASN A 473 21.69 0.79 9.80
N LYS A 474 20.77 0.88 8.84
CA LYS A 474 20.11 2.12 8.46
C LYS A 474 18.79 1.79 7.76
N ALA A 475 17.69 2.38 8.17
CA ALA A 475 16.41 2.23 7.46
C ALA A 475 16.52 2.75 6.02
N MET A 476 16.09 1.92 5.05
CA MET A 476 15.92 2.36 3.67
C MET A 476 14.73 3.34 3.62
N PRO A 477 14.87 4.52 3.01
CA PRO A 477 13.80 5.52 3.04
C PRO A 477 12.62 5.14 2.14
N GLY A 478 11.44 5.69 2.44
CA GLY A 478 10.26 5.58 1.60
C GLY A 478 9.47 4.28 1.78
N MET A 479 9.63 3.57 2.89
CA MET A 479 8.92 2.31 3.17
C MET A 479 7.83 2.51 4.22
N LEU A 480 6.57 2.21 3.89
CA LEU A 480 5.48 2.14 4.86
C LEU A 480 5.62 0.85 5.65
N VAL A 481 5.77 0.95 6.97
CA VAL A 481 5.79 -0.21 7.86
C VAL A 481 4.37 -0.70 8.17
N GLY A 482 4.26 -1.98 8.58
CA GLY A 482 2.98 -2.64 8.85
C GLY A 482 2.06 -1.94 9.83
N GLY A 483 2.62 -1.30 10.85
CA GLY A 483 1.84 -0.56 11.85
C GLY A 483 1.38 -1.42 13.02
N PRO A 484 0.49 -0.90 13.86
CA PRO A 484 0.00 -1.61 15.04
C PRO A 484 -0.68 -2.94 14.71
N ASP A 485 -0.25 -4.02 15.39
CA ASP A 485 -0.81 -5.36 15.28
C ASP A 485 -1.28 -5.88 16.65
N ALA A 486 -2.57 -5.75 16.93
CA ALA A 486 -3.19 -6.23 18.16
C ALA A 486 -3.31 -7.77 18.22
N GLY A 487 -3.15 -8.45 17.07
CA GLY A 487 -3.06 -9.91 16.99
C GLY A 487 -1.75 -10.46 17.55
N LEU A 488 -0.72 -9.60 17.67
CA LEU A 488 0.59 -9.95 18.23
C LEU A 488 1.21 -11.18 17.55
N HIS A 489 1.23 -11.17 16.20
CA HIS A 489 1.55 -12.34 15.38
C HIS A 489 3.04 -12.74 15.36
N ASP A 490 3.91 -11.98 16.04
CA ASP A 490 5.30 -12.37 16.24
C ASP A 490 5.66 -12.53 17.74
N GLU A 491 6.73 -13.27 18.02
CA GLU A 491 7.14 -13.59 19.38
C GLU A 491 7.49 -12.35 20.20
N VAL A 492 8.13 -11.36 19.59
CA VAL A 492 8.58 -10.13 20.29
C VAL A 492 7.39 -9.23 20.59
N ALA A 493 6.46 -9.08 19.65
CA ALA A 493 5.19 -8.39 19.87
C ALA A 493 4.38 -9.07 20.98
N ALA A 494 4.22 -10.41 20.92
CA ALA A 494 3.51 -11.18 21.93
C ALA A 494 4.09 -11.05 23.34
N GLN A 495 5.43 -10.92 23.46
CA GLN A 495 6.11 -10.74 24.74
C GLN A 495 6.01 -9.32 25.29
N ARG A 496 6.16 -8.29 24.43
CA ARG A 496 6.31 -6.90 24.86
C ARG A 496 5.02 -6.10 24.86
N LEU A 497 4.05 -6.45 24.00
CA LEU A 497 2.83 -5.68 23.78
C LEU A 497 1.58 -6.31 24.39
N LYS A 498 1.69 -7.43 25.09
CA LYS A 498 0.56 -8.08 25.74
C LYS A 498 -0.17 -7.15 26.68
N GLY A 499 -1.46 -6.90 26.38
CA GLY A 499 -2.30 -5.98 27.16
C GLY A 499 -2.17 -4.51 26.77
N THR A 500 -1.40 -4.21 25.72
CA THR A 500 -1.36 -2.87 25.11
C THR A 500 -2.63 -2.63 24.30
N ALA A 501 -3.10 -1.40 24.28
CA ALA A 501 -4.26 -1.00 23.48
C ALA A 501 -3.99 -1.20 21.97
N PRO A 502 -4.99 -1.63 21.16
CA PRO A 502 -4.81 -2.02 19.76
C PRO A 502 -3.98 -1.05 18.91
N ALA A 503 -4.36 0.23 18.90
CA ALA A 503 -3.67 1.27 18.11
C ALA A 503 -2.25 1.63 18.60
N LYS A 504 -1.80 1.02 19.70
CA LYS A 504 -0.44 1.16 20.27
C LYS A 504 0.37 -0.13 20.21
N CYS A 505 -0.14 -1.18 19.59
CA CYS A 505 0.55 -2.46 19.44
C CYS A 505 1.63 -2.39 18.34
N TYR A 506 2.61 -1.49 18.48
CA TYR A 506 3.69 -1.27 17.51
C TYR A 506 5.07 -1.23 18.22
N LEU A 507 6.07 -1.83 17.59
CA LEU A 507 7.46 -1.81 18.02
C LEU A 507 8.38 -1.49 16.84
N ASP A 508 9.19 -0.43 16.97
CA ASP A 508 10.28 -0.17 16.02
C ASP A 508 11.52 -1.01 16.40
N VAL A 509 11.45 -2.30 16.16
CA VAL A 509 12.57 -3.24 16.38
C VAL A 509 12.63 -4.24 15.22
N LEU A 510 13.85 -4.63 14.86
CA LEU A 510 14.12 -5.52 13.74
C LEU A 510 13.41 -6.88 13.85
N GLU A 511 13.25 -7.38 15.06
CA GLU A 511 12.70 -8.71 15.32
C GLU A 511 11.17 -8.77 15.21
N SER A 512 10.47 -7.60 15.27
CA SER A 512 9.00 -7.57 15.16
C SER A 512 8.57 -7.43 13.71
N TYR A 513 8.40 -8.56 13.01
CA TYR A 513 7.94 -8.55 11.64
C TYR A 513 6.46 -8.21 11.51
N SER A 514 5.61 -8.59 12.46
CA SER A 514 4.18 -8.32 12.35
C SER A 514 3.81 -6.85 12.50
N THR A 515 4.66 -6.04 13.17
CA THR A 515 4.40 -4.61 13.35
C THR A 515 5.30 -3.72 12.49
N ASN A 516 6.54 -4.16 12.19
CA ASN A 516 7.59 -3.30 11.62
C ASN A 516 8.19 -3.81 10.30
N GLU A 517 7.57 -4.82 9.66
CA GLU A 517 7.94 -5.22 8.31
C GLU A 517 7.46 -4.18 7.29
N VAL A 518 7.95 -4.29 6.07
CA VAL A 518 7.61 -3.46 4.91
C VAL A 518 7.25 -4.37 3.75
N THR A 519 6.32 -3.96 2.87
CA THR A 519 6.02 -4.69 1.64
C THR A 519 5.72 -3.75 0.48
N ILE A 520 5.86 -4.25 -0.75
CA ILE A 520 5.52 -3.50 -1.96
C ILE A 520 4.03 -3.14 -2.01
N TYR A 521 3.15 -4.06 -1.62
CA TYR A 521 1.69 -3.87 -1.64
C TYR A 521 1.15 -3.09 -0.43
N TRP A 522 2.00 -2.65 0.53
CA TRP A 522 1.65 -1.64 1.53
C TRP A 522 2.00 -0.23 1.05
N ASN A 523 3.11 -0.09 0.31
CA ASN A 523 3.50 1.19 -0.28
C ASN A 523 2.56 1.63 -1.41
N ALA A 524 2.17 0.71 -2.27
CA ALA A 524 1.39 1.00 -3.46
C ALA A 524 0.04 1.67 -3.17
N PRO A 525 -0.81 1.19 -2.22
CA PRO A 525 -2.07 1.85 -1.90
C PRO A 525 -1.89 3.26 -1.31
N LEU A 526 -0.80 3.53 -0.57
CA LEU A 526 -0.53 4.89 -0.10
C LEU A 526 -0.18 5.83 -1.26
N ILE A 527 0.59 5.36 -2.25
CA ILE A 527 0.88 6.12 -3.48
C ILE A 527 -0.41 6.40 -4.25
N TYR A 528 -1.27 5.40 -4.40
CA TYR A 528 -2.56 5.56 -5.09
C TYR A 528 -3.49 6.51 -4.31
N LEU A 529 -3.56 6.41 -2.98
CA LEU A 529 -4.33 7.33 -2.15
C LEU A 529 -3.88 8.78 -2.33
N LEU A 530 -2.56 9.03 -2.32
CA LEU A 530 -2.02 10.37 -2.56
C LEU A 530 -2.35 10.91 -3.96
N ALA A 531 -2.47 10.03 -4.96
CA ALA A 531 -2.90 10.39 -6.31
C ALA A 531 -4.39 10.74 -6.40
N CYS A 532 -5.24 10.06 -5.61
CA CYS A 532 -6.69 10.28 -5.56
C CYS A 532 -7.10 11.58 -4.84
N LEU A 533 -6.23 12.11 -3.97
CA LEU A 533 -6.55 13.32 -3.22
C LEU A 533 -6.48 14.55 -4.14
N PRO A 534 -7.60 15.23 -4.42
CA PRO A 534 -7.64 16.30 -5.41
C PRO A 534 -6.66 17.43 -5.06
N ARG A 535 -5.99 17.95 -6.10
CA ARG A 535 -5.43 19.30 -6.03
C ARG A 535 -6.63 20.23 -5.97
N GLU A 536 -6.81 20.92 -4.86
CA GLU A 536 -7.85 21.94 -4.79
C GLU A 536 -7.55 23.03 -5.83
N ALA A 537 -8.59 23.34 -6.64
CA ALA A 537 -8.53 24.37 -7.65
C ALA A 537 -8.54 25.76 -7.03
#